data_be0dded1a551d3dc5dbb2f29137d4c6b
#
_entry.id   be0dded1a551d3dc5dbb2f29137d4c6b
#
_cell.length_a   1.000
_cell.length_b   1.000
_cell.length_c   1.000
_cell.angle_alpha   90.00
_cell.angle_beta   90.00
_cell.angle_gamma   90.00
#
_symmetry.space_group_name_H-M   'P 1'
#
loop_
_entity.id
_entity.type
_entity.pdbx_description
1 polymer ?
#
loop_
_entity_poly.entity_id
_entity_poly.type
_entity_poly.pdbx_seq_one_letter_code
_entity_poly.pdbx_strand_id
1 'polypeptide(L)'
;MTVYIFNLLVGFNFTGVDHAQGKRAQLLTELGIDYQYIFSEMPTRRELEFYSSIGIPEERQVSVYSSFTDNTNTLPTINLTDMEVILKEKLVDYSVTKENNNLIFYKEGYKVIVETSHLYKDKVTQISWFNHNYLLKIEHFSNTLLYTDYYSPIQKEHGLFAEIYKRTFYNLDGSVAFDTIYRLEGEYHIFPSGKILSKAELVNEFIENLSLSSKDIIILDRIVHSSYGQPLLKSTNGAKIIAVLHSEHYFERLVDADYGVGLSHEYYNYFNNLDRIDTFVVSTIEQAEKLHHYIKLHHHRTDIAIKVIPVGYIEKVFSNQRENGKQIVSISRITQRKRIDWLIKAVIEARKTVADISLDIYGVPDYAAYYNYLSEIIHYHQAEDYIQFKGYTSNKEIYKEYDILVNASVGESFGLVFLEAVSFGLPIIGFDVPYGSREFINDDKNGVLVPFSDSDKENIKNLSNSIIHLLTNPEFSALKEGSYEVANRFLKSNILNKWKELLEVGT
;
A
#
# COMPACT_ATOMS: atom_id res chain seq x y z
N MET A 1 15.72 -22.86 4.07
CA MET A 1 15.34 -21.79 3.11
C MET A 1 14.38 -20.85 3.81
N THR A 2 14.77 -19.62 3.97
CA THR A 2 13.90 -18.55 4.47
C THR A 2 13.74 -17.50 3.39
N VAL A 3 12.53 -16.94 3.25
CA VAL A 3 12.24 -15.85 2.33
C VAL A 3 12.21 -14.53 3.11
N TYR A 4 13.16 -13.65 2.84
CA TYR A 4 13.24 -12.33 3.46
C TYR A 4 12.65 -11.28 2.53
N ILE A 5 11.59 -10.62 2.94
CA ILE A 5 10.85 -9.64 2.15
C ILE A 5 11.16 -8.24 2.68
N PHE A 6 11.97 -7.51 1.95
CA PHE A 6 12.39 -6.17 2.34
C PHE A 6 11.39 -5.12 1.83
N ASN A 7 10.87 -4.35 2.75
CA ASN A 7 9.83 -3.38 2.49
C ASN A 7 10.09 -2.04 3.19
N LEU A 8 9.78 -0.95 2.50
CA LEU A 8 9.72 0.37 3.09
C LEU A 8 8.34 0.59 3.72
N LEU A 9 8.31 1.06 4.97
CA LEU A 9 7.08 1.56 5.57
C LEU A 9 6.68 2.87 4.88
N VAL A 10 5.49 2.89 4.31
CA VAL A 10 4.91 4.06 3.68
C VAL A 10 3.69 4.49 4.48
N GLY A 11 3.91 5.12 5.63
CA GLY A 11 2.89 5.84 6.40
C GLY A 11 1.44 5.26 6.38
N PHE A 12 0.48 6.06 6.81
CA PHE A 12 -0.93 5.64 6.97
C PHE A 12 -1.76 5.54 5.67
N ASN A 13 -1.16 5.69 4.51
CA ASN A 13 -1.86 5.55 3.22
C ASN A 13 -1.81 4.10 2.75
N PHE A 14 -2.67 3.27 3.32
CA PHE A 14 -2.83 1.87 2.92
C PHE A 14 -3.09 1.75 1.42
N THR A 15 -2.13 1.21 0.71
CA THR A 15 -2.14 1.16 -0.75
C THR A 15 -2.47 -0.25 -1.26
N GLY A 16 -2.75 -0.36 -2.55
CA GLY A 16 -2.89 -1.66 -3.21
C GLY A 16 -1.64 -2.54 -3.05
N VAL A 17 -0.46 -1.94 -2.86
CA VAL A 17 0.78 -2.67 -2.63
C VAL A 17 0.79 -3.37 -1.27
N ASP A 18 0.31 -2.71 -0.22
CA ASP A 18 0.24 -3.32 1.11
C ASP A 18 -0.71 -4.53 1.10
N HIS A 19 -1.87 -4.40 0.44
CA HIS A 19 -2.79 -5.52 0.24
C HIS A 19 -2.17 -6.66 -0.60
N ALA A 20 -1.38 -6.34 -1.61
CA ALA A 20 -0.65 -7.34 -2.40
C ALA A 20 0.36 -8.11 -1.56
N GLN A 21 1.05 -7.42 -0.65
CA GLN A 21 1.97 -8.02 0.31
C GLN A 21 1.25 -8.97 1.27
N GLY A 22 0.12 -8.56 1.82
CA GLY A 22 -0.72 -9.41 2.67
C GLY A 22 -1.21 -10.67 1.93
N LYS A 23 -1.65 -10.52 0.68
CA LYS A 23 -2.03 -11.65 -0.19
C LYS A 23 -0.86 -12.62 -0.38
N ARG A 24 0.35 -12.13 -0.65
CA ARG A 24 1.55 -12.96 -0.79
C ARG A 24 1.90 -13.68 0.52
N ALA A 25 1.82 -12.99 1.66
CA ALA A 25 2.06 -13.61 2.96
C ALA A 25 1.14 -14.81 3.21
N GLN A 26 -0.15 -14.67 2.87
CA GLN A 26 -1.11 -15.78 2.96
C GLN A 26 -0.71 -16.97 2.08
N LEU A 27 -0.24 -16.72 0.84
CA LEU A 27 0.23 -17.78 -0.07
C LEU A 27 1.50 -18.45 0.46
N LEU A 28 2.47 -17.69 0.98
CA LEU A 28 3.69 -18.24 1.58
C LEU A 28 3.38 -19.10 2.80
N THR A 29 2.45 -18.68 3.64
CA THR A 29 1.97 -19.48 4.79
C THR A 29 1.33 -20.78 4.32
N GLU A 30 0.49 -20.77 3.31
CA GLU A 30 -0.17 -21.96 2.75
C GLU A 30 0.84 -22.93 2.11
N LEU A 31 1.89 -22.42 1.50
CA LEU A 31 3.00 -23.21 0.97
C LEU A 31 3.93 -23.78 2.07
N GLY A 32 3.73 -23.42 3.33
CA GLY A 32 4.61 -23.83 4.44
C GLY A 32 6.00 -23.22 4.37
N ILE A 33 6.17 -22.09 3.67
CA ILE A 33 7.45 -21.40 3.53
C ILE A 33 7.71 -20.58 4.78
N ASP A 34 8.92 -20.67 5.31
CA ASP A 34 9.39 -19.76 6.34
C ASP A 34 9.73 -18.40 5.70
N TYR A 35 9.14 -17.30 6.23
CA TYR A 35 9.35 -15.96 5.70
C TYR A 35 9.35 -14.88 6.78
N GLN A 36 9.99 -13.75 6.48
CA GLN A 36 9.98 -12.56 7.32
C GLN A 36 9.77 -11.31 6.47
N TYR A 37 8.91 -10.42 6.92
CA TYR A 37 8.76 -9.06 6.40
C TYR A 37 9.67 -8.12 7.18
N ILE A 38 10.63 -7.50 6.48
CA ILE A 38 11.65 -6.65 7.08
C ILE A 38 11.35 -5.20 6.72
N PHE A 39 11.15 -4.38 7.75
CA PHE A 39 10.90 -2.95 7.61
C PHE A 39 12.16 -2.15 7.91
N SER A 40 12.49 -1.20 7.01
CA SER A 40 13.64 -0.30 7.16
C SER A 40 13.44 0.74 8.27
N GLU A 41 12.18 0.98 8.61
CA GLU A 41 11.79 1.93 9.66
C GLU A 41 11.23 1.18 10.88
N MET A 42 11.13 1.89 12.00
CA MET A 42 10.43 1.34 13.17
C MET A 42 8.92 1.54 12.98
N PRO A 43 8.13 0.47 12.79
CA PRO A 43 6.70 0.61 12.63
C PRO A 43 6.05 1.03 13.96
N THR A 44 5.05 1.88 13.85
CA THR A 44 4.14 2.17 14.96
C THR A 44 3.25 0.96 15.26
N ARG A 45 2.70 0.90 16.46
CA ARG A 45 1.75 -0.17 16.83
C ARG A 45 0.59 -0.29 15.83
N ARG A 46 0.06 0.84 15.39
CA ARG A 46 -1.04 0.88 14.41
C ARG A 46 -0.66 0.28 13.07
N GLU A 47 0.57 0.47 12.61
CA GLU A 47 1.08 -0.13 11.37
C GLU A 47 1.26 -1.64 11.53
N LEU A 48 1.82 -2.12 12.64
CA LEU A 48 1.94 -3.55 12.92
C LEU A 48 0.56 -4.25 12.92
N GLU A 49 -0.42 -3.65 13.58
CA GLU A 49 -1.81 -4.14 13.62
C GLU A 49 -2.46 -4.14 12.23
N PHE A 50 -2.18 -3.12 11.43
CA PHE A 50 -2.67 -3.08 10.05
C PHE A 50 -2.08 -4.22 9.22
N TYR A 51 -0.76 -4.42 9.24
CA TYR A 51 -0.13 -5.51 8.49
C TYR A 51 -0.64 -6.87 8.96
N SER A 52 -0.89 -7.04 10.25
CA SER A 52 -1.52 -8.26 10.77
C SER A 52 -2.94 -8.46 10.22
N SER A 53 -3.72 -7.39 10.14
CA SER A 53 -5.11 -7.43 9.63
C SER A 53 -5.21 -7.80 8.15
N ILE A 54 -4.18 -7.52 7.35
CA ILE A 54 -4.13 -7.89 5.93
C ILE A 54 -3.48 -9.23 5.66
N GLY A 55 -3.02 -9.93 6.70
CA GLY A 55 -2.51 -11.31 6.59
C GLY A 55 -1.02 -11.49 6.74
N ILE A 56 -0.28 -10.50 7.27
CA ILE A 56 1.12 -10.63 7.65
C ILE A 56 1.18 -10.78 9.18
N PRO A 57 1.34 -11.99 9.72
CA PRO A 57 1.34 -12.22 11.16
C PRO A 57 2.43 -11.41 11.87
N GLU A 58 2.17 -10.96 13.08
CA GLU A 58 3.06 -10.04 13.79
C GLU A 58 4.45 -10.66 14.06
N GLU A 59 4.50 -11.96 14.34
CA GLU A 59 5.75 -12.71 14.50
C GLU A 59 6.59 -12.82 13.23
N ARG A 60 6.03 -12.44 12.09
CA ARG A 60 6.70 -12.36 10.80
C ARG A 60 7.14 -10.93 10.43
N GLN A 61 6.85 -9.95 11.29
CA GLN A 61 7.17 -8.55 11.08
C GLN A 61 8.41 -8.17 11.87
N VAL A 62 9.48 -7.80 11.19
CA VAL A 62 10.78 -7.46 11.79
C VAL A 62 11.17 -6.04 11.36
N SER A 63 11.51 -5.19 12.33
CA SER A 63 12.17 -3.91 12.04
C SER A 63 13.68 -4.06 12.14
N VAL A 64 14.42 -3.36 11.26
CA VAL A 64 15.88 -3.29 11.38
C VAL A 64 16.29 -2.80 12.78
N TYR A 65 15.58 -1.83 13.33
CA TYR A 65 15.90 -1.27 14.65
C TYR A 65 15.67 -2.26 15.79
N SER A 66 14.54 -2.99 15.77
CA SER A 66 14.21 -3.93 16.84
C SER A 66 15.19 -5.09 16.95
N SER A 67 15.91 -5.42 15.87
CA SER A 67 16.93 -6.48 15.89
C SER A 67 18.21 -6.11 16.64
N PHE A 68 18.38 -4.87 17.07
CA PHE A 68 19.47 -4.40 17.92
C PHE A 68 19.06 -4.24 19.39
N THR A 69 17.90 -4.78 19.77
CA THR A 69 17.43 -4.88 21.17
C THR A 69 17.08 -6.34 21.46
N ASP A 70 17.00 -6.71 22.73
CA ASP A 70 16.42 -7.98 23.16
C ASP A 70 14.89 -7.88 23.36
N ASN A 71 14.33 -6.67 23.16
CA ASN A 71 12.92 -6.37 23.29
C ASN A 71 12.22 -6.55 21.94
N THR A 72 11.78 -7.75 21.66
CA THR A 72 11.09 -8.08 20.41
C THR A 72 9.68 -7.48 20.37
N ASN A 73 9.14 -7.30 19.16
CA ASN A 73 7.77 -6.85 18.94
C ASN A 73 6.76 -7.88 19.43
N THR A 74 6.49 -7.88 20.73
CA THR A 74 5.46 -8.73 21.33
C THR A 74 4.13 -8.00 21.34
N LEU A 75 3.04 -8.75 21.42
CA LEU A 75 1.70 -8.19 21.58
C LEU A 75 1.62 -7.27 22.82
N PRO A 76 0.85 -6.17 22.76
CA PRO A 76 0.69 -5.28 23.92
C PRO A 76 -0.03 -6.03 25.04
N THR A 77 0.58 -6.04 26.22
CA THR A 77 0.05 -6.77 27.38
C THR A 77 -0.32 -5.87 28.56
N ILE A 78 0.18 -4.63 28.59
CA ILE A 78 -0.03 -3.68 29.70
C ILE A 78 -1.47 -3.20 29.67
N ASN A 79 -2.22 -3.45 30.75
CA ASN A 79 -3.61 -2.98 30.84
C ASN A 79 -3.66 -1.47 31.10
N LEU A 80 -4.69 -0.83 30.56
CA LEU A 80 -4.94 0.60 30.81
C LEU A 80 -5.12 0.91 32.30
N THR A 81 -5.80 0.01 33.04
CA THR A 81 -6.01 0.13 34.50
C THR A 81 -4.71 0.08 35.29
N ASP A 82 -3.78 -0.81 34.88
CA ASP A 82 -2.49 -0.94 35.56
C ASP A 82 -1.62 0.31 35.31
N MET A 83 -1.64 0.79 34.07
CA MET A 83 -0.96 2.03 33.69
C MET A 83 -1.54 3.26 34.41
N GLU A 84 -2.86 3.30 34.58
CA GLU A 84 -3.52 4.38 35.34
C GLU A 84 -3.01 4.44 36.78
N VAL A 85 -2.86 3.30 37.45
CA VAL A 85 -2.31 3.23 38.81
C VAL A 85 -0.87 3.76 38.83
N ILE A 86 -0.02 3.26 37.93
CA ILE A 86 1.39 3.67 37.83
C ILE A 86 1.51 5.19 37.61
N LEU A 87 0.68 5.73 36.70
CA LEU A 87 0.75 7.17 36.40
C LEU A 87 0.17 8.04 37.52
N LYS A 88 -0.86 7.61 38.23
CA LYS A 88 -1.39 8.34 39.38
C LYS A 88 -0.36 8.48 40.50
N GLU A 89 0.49 7.50 40.71
CA GLU A 89 1.60 7.59 41.68
C GLU A 89 2.68 8.60 41.25
N LYS A 90 2.91 8.73 39.93
CA LYS A 90 3.91 9.65 39.35
C LYS A 90 3.38 11.06 39.14
N LEU A 91 2.12 11.19 38.76
CA LEU A 91 1.45 12.44 38.37
C LEU A 91 0.54 12.94 39.51
N VAL A 92 1.15 13.29 40.64
CA VAL A 92 0.43 13.81 41.82
C VAL A 92 -0.27 15.13 41.43
N ASP A 93 -1.53 15.29 41.89
CA ASP A 93 -2.39 16.46 41.64
C ASP A 93 -2.81 16.70 40.17
N TYR A 94 -2.66 15.73 39.28
CA TYR A 94 -3.26 15.79 37.95
C TYR A 94 -4.74 15.37 37.98
N SER A 95 -5.60 16.12 37.30
CA SER A 95 -6.95 15.67 37.01
C SER A 95 -6.91 14.57 35.94
N VAL A 96 -7.80 13.57 36.05
CA VAL A 96 -7.86 12.45 35.11
C VAL A 96 -9.23 12.40 34.46
N THR A 97 -9.26 12.35 33.13
CA THR A 97 -10.49 12.13 32.32
C THR A 97 -10.32 10.95 31.40
N LYS A 98 -11.41 10.33 31.00
CA LYS A 98 -11.41 9.23 30.02
C LYS A 98 -12.20 9.65 28.79
N GLU A 99 -11.56 9.65 27.62
CA GLU A 99 -12.16 10.00 26.34
C GLU A 99 -11.79 8.96 25.29
N ASN A 100 -12.79 8.40 24.61
CA ASN A 100 -12.58 7.42 23.52
C ASN A 100 -11.60 6.26 23.84
N ASN A 101 -11.69 5.68 25.03
CA ASN A 101 -10.76 4.67 25.58
C ASN A 101 -9.35 5.17 25.91
N ASN A 102 -9.06 6.46 25.77
CA ASN A 102 -7.81 7.07 26.21
C ASN A 102 -7.94 7.64 27.62
N LEU A 103 -6.85 7.63 28.38
CA LEU A 103 -6.77 8.38 29.65
C LEU A 103 -6.01 9.67 29.40
N ILE A 104 -6.55 10.77 29.92
CA ILE A 104 -5.92 12.09 29.83
C ILE A 104 -5.69 12.59 31.23
N PHE A 105 -4.42 12.84 31.55
CA PHE A 105 -3.99 13.51 32.78
C PHE A 105 -3.68 14.96 32.44
N TYR A 106 -4.20 15.90 33.25
CA TYR A 106 -4.02 17.33 33.00
C TYR A 106 -3.71 18.09 34.28
N LYS A 107 -2.71 19.00 34.25
CA LYS A 107 -2.36 19.94 35.29
C LYS A 107 -1.68 21.17 34.73
N GLU A 108 -2.29 22.36 34.86
CA GLU A 108 -1.66 23.67 34.57
C GLU A 108 -0.94 23.76 33.22
N GLY A 109 -1.55 23.23 32.12
CA GLY A 109 -0.96 23.20 30.80
C GLY A 109 -0.13 21.96 30.50
N TYR A 110 0.25 21.15 31.47
CA TYR A 110 0.83 19.83 31.24
C TYR A 110 -0.27 18.82 30.94
N LYS A 111 -0.09 18.03 29.87
CA LYS A 111 -1.04 17.02 29.49
C LYS A 111 -0.30 15.70 29.16
N VAL A 112 -0.82 14.59 29.67
CA VAL A 112 -0.35 13.25 29.38
C VAL A 112 -1.51 12.44 28.82
N ILE A 113 -1.35 11.88 27.64
CA ILE A 113 -2.38 11.07 26.98
C ILE A 113 -1.88 9.63 26.90
N VAL A 114 -2.65 8.69 27.45
CA VAL A 114 -2.41 7.26 27.33
C VAL A 114 -3.36 6.72 26.28
N GLU A 115 -2.80 6.14 25.24
CA GLU A 115 -3.56 5.58 24.11
C GLU A 115 -3.48 4.06 24.11
N THR A 116 -4.59 3.44 23.70
CA THR A 116 -4.70 1.98 23.63
C THR A 116 -4.73 1.47 22.19
N SER A 117 -4.45 0.19 22.04
CA SER A 117 -4.53 -0.53 20.78
C SER A 117 -5.93 -0.46 20.17
N HIS A 118 -6.03 -0.38 18.84
CA HIS A 118 -7.29 -0.48 18.13
C HIS A 118 -7.85 -1.92 18.13
N LEU A 119 -6.96 -2.93 18.06
CA LEU A 119 -7.33 -4.35 18.09
C LEU A 119 -7.51 -4.86 19.51
N TYR A 120 -6.65 -4.46 20.43
CA TYR A 120 -6.63 -4.91 21.83
C TYR A 120 -7.06 -3.77 22.75
N LYS A 121 -8.35 -3.47 22.75
CA LYS A 121 -8.95 -2.23 23.28
C LYS A 121 -8.52 -1.76 24.67
N ASP A 122 -8.02 -2.66 25.53
CA ASP A 122 -7.61 -2.31 26.90
C ASP A 122 -6.10 -2.23 27.08
N LYS A 123 -5.35 -2.47 25.99
CA LYS A 123 -3.88 -2.55 26.06
C LYS A 123 -3.25 -1.24 25.66
N VAL A 124 -2.38 -0.72 26.53
CA VAL A 124 -1.62 0.50 26.30
C VAL A 124 -0.59 0.29 25.20
N THR A 125 -0.53 1.23 24.27
CA THR A 125 0.42 1.21 23.16
C THR A 125 1.34 2.42 23.15
N GLN A 126 0.86 3.58 23.63
CA GLN A 126 1.70 4.76 23.72
C GLN A 126 1.25 5.72 24.83
N ILE A 127 2.18 6.55 25.27
CA ILE A 127 1.95 7.67 26.21
C ILE A 127 2.60 8.91 25.62
N SER A 128 1.76 9.90 25.31
CA SER A 128 2.19 11.19 24.77
C SER A 128 2.23 12.25 25.85
N TRP A 129 3.35 12.99 25.95
CA TRP A 129 3.61 14.00 26.96
C TRP A 129 3.67 15.39 26.34
N PHE A 130 2.88 16.31 26.86
CA PHE A 130 2.79 17.68 26.37
C PHE A 130 3.08 18.70 27.48
N ASN A 131 3.73 19.80 27.10
CA ASN A 131 3.78 21.03 27.85
C ASN A 131 3.01 22.10 27.05
N HIS A 132 1.86 22.54 27.58
CA HIS A 132 0.88 23.32 26.84
C HIS A 132 0.50 22.60 25.52
N ASN A 133 0.79 23.20 24.38
CA ASN A 133 0.53 22.61 23.07
C ASN A 133 1.76 21.94 22.44
N TYR A 134 2.89 21.88 23.17
CA TYR A 134 4.13 21.31 22.66
C TYR A 134 4.25 19.84 23.03
N LEU A 135 4.33 18.97 22.03
CA LEU A 135 4.67 17.58 22.23
C LEU A 135 6.15 17.49 22.65
N LEU A 136 6.42 16.87 23.79
CA LEU A 136 7.77 16.69 24.34
C LEU A 136 8.33 15.32 24.01
N LYS A 137 7.56 14.27 24.26
CA LYS A 137 7.94 12.89 24.00
C LYS A 137 6.74 11.98 23.79
N ILE A 138 6.96 10.87 23.11
CA ILE A 138 6.04 9.73 23.03
C ILE A 138 6.79 8.48 23.49
N GLU A 139 6.24 7.78 24.45
CA GLU A 139 6.70 6.48 24.93
C GLU A 139 5.87 5.39 24.25
N HIS A 140 6.52 4.42 23.62
CA HIS A 140 5.87 3.33 22.88
C HIS A 140 6.02 2.01 23.62
N PHE A 141 4.92 1.28 23.77
CA PHE A 141 4.82 0.08 24.59
C PHE A 141 4.33 -1.14 23.83
N SER A 142 4.82 -2.32 24.23
CA SER A 142 4.20 -3.62 23.98
C SER A 142 4.01 -4.35 25.32
N ASN A 143 4.84 -5.31 25.64
CA ASN A 143 4.92 -5.92 26.99
C ASN A 143 5.71 -5.05 27.98
N THR A 144 6.63 -4.24 27.49
CA THR A 144 7.43 -3.25 28.22
C THR A 144 7.54 -1.97 27.38
N LEU A 145 8.30 -1.00 27.85
CA LEU A 145 8.68 0.19 27.07
C LEU A 145 9.64 -0.24 25.95
N LEU A 146 9.24 -0.04 24.69
CA LEU A 146 10.04 -0.37 23.52
C LEU A 146 11.04 0.73 23.17
N TYR A 147 10.51 1.95 23.01
CA TYR A 147 11.31 3.11 22.69
C TYR A 147 10.58 4.40 23.09
N THR A 148 11.35 5.49 23.19
CA THR A 148 10.85 6.84 23.44
C THR A 148 11.30 7.77 22.35
N ASP A 149 10.36 8.47 21.72
CA ASP A 149 10.59 9.56 20.79
C ASP A 149 10.63 10.89 21.55
N TYR A 150 11.64 11.71 21.28
CA TYR A 150 11.78 13.05 21.85
C TYR A 150 11.62 14.10 20.76
N TYR A 151 10.80 15.11 21.05
CA TYR A 151 10.42 16.15 20.10
C TYR A 151 10.89 17.53 20.54
N SER A 152 11.23 18.36 19.55
CA SER A 152 11.51 19.77 19.70
C SER A 152 10.52 20.57 18.84
N PRO A 153 9.98 21.71 19.36
CA PRO A 153 9.17 22.59 18.53
C PRO A 153 10.05 23.31 17.51
N ILE A 154 9.66 23.25 16.24
CA ILE A 154 10.30 24.03 15.18
C ILE A 154 9.29 24.92 14.47
N GLN A 155 9.70 26.13 14.13
CA GLN A 155 8.90 27.06 13.35
C GLN A 155 9.03 26.72 11.87
N LYS A 156 7.90 26.45 11.20
CA LYS A 156 7.79 26.31 9.74
C LYS A 156 6.84 27.38 9.21
N GLU A 157 6.75 27.51 7.88
CA GLU A 157 5.96 28.54 7.20
C GLU A 157 4.49 28.58 7.65
N HIS A 158 3.91 27.44 8.02
CA HIS A 158 2.50 27.32 8.43
C HIS A 158 2.31 27.11 9.94
N GLY A 159 3.30 27.40 10.78
CA GLY A 159 3.19 27.30 12.23
C GLY A 159 4.29 26.51 12.92
N LEU A 160 4.06 26.21 14.20
CA LEU A 160 4.95 25.41 15.03
C LEU A 160 4.62 23.92 14.87
N PHE A 161 5.65 23.11 14.60
CA PHE A 161 5.55 21.65 14.44
C PHE A 161 6.46 20.96 15.45
N ALA A 162 6.08 19.76 15.87
CA ALA A 162 6.94 18.88 16.64
C ALA A 162 7.84 18.09 15.69
N GLU A 163 9.15 18.24 15.84
CA GLU A 163 10.14 17.49 15.06
C GLU A 163 10.92 16.57 16.00
N ILE A 164 10.98 15.28 15.60
CA ILE A 164 11.76 14.31 16.35
C ILE A 164 13.25 14.63 16.19
N TYR A 165 13.98 14.68 17.32
CA TYR A 165 15.42 14.89 17.30
C TYR A 165 16.21 13.73 17.89
N LYS A 166 15.54 12.88 18.69
CA LYS A 166 16.14 11.71 19.33
C LYS A 166 15.10 10.61 19.50
N ARG A 167 15.51 9.36 19.35
CA ARG A 167 14.80 8.15 19.79
C ARG A 167 15.71 7.31 20.67
N THR A 168 15.21 6.84 21.79
CA THR A 168 15.93 5.90 22.67
C THR A 168 15.24 4.55 22.62
N PHE A 169 15.97 3.50 22.30
CA PHE A 169 15.49 2.11 22.33
C PHE A 169 15.91 1.42 23.62
N TYR A 170 15.04 0.55 24.12
CA TYR A 170 15.24 -0.11 25.40
C TYR A 170 15.27 -1.64 25.26
N ASN A 171 16.07 -2.28 26.09
CA ASN A 171 16.06 -3.70 26.34
C ASN A 171 14.90 -4.09 27.29
N LEU A 172 14.62 -5.39 27.41
CA LEU A 172 13.56 -5.94 28.27
C LEU A 172 13.74 -5.54 29.75
N ASP A 173 14.97 -5.39 30.21
CA ASP A 173 15.30 -4.97 31.58
C ASP A 173 15.17 -3.42 31.79
N GLY A 174 14.81 -2.70 30.72
CA GLY A 174 14.69 -1.23 30.74
C GLY A 174 16.01 -0.48 30.54
N SER A 175 17.13 -1.18 30.36
CA SER A 175 18.40 -0.53 29.99
C SER A 175 18.34 0.02 28.57
N VAL A 176 19.13 1.06 28.29
CA VAL A 176 19.22 1.64 26.95
C VAL A 176 19.98 0.68 26.03
N ALA A 177 19.31 0.23 24.97
CA ALA A 177 19.92 -0.56 23.93
C ALA A 177 20.79 0.32 23.00
N PHE A 178 20.20 1.41 22.50
CA PHE A 178 20.90 2.45 21.74
C PHE A 178 20.02 3.70 21.60
N ASP A 179 20.68 4.81 21.28
CA ASP A 179 20.03 6.07 20.90
C ASP A 179 20.11 6.31 19.40
N THR A 180 19.06 6.80 18.78
CA THR A 180 19.08 7.37 17.44
C THR A 180 18.98 8.87 17.52
N ILE A 181 19.93 9.58 16.93
CA ILE A 181 19.94 11.05 16.80
C ILE A 181 19.63 11.43 15.38
N TYR A 182 18.60 12.24 15.18
CA TYR A 182 18.17 12.74 13.88
C TYR A 182 18.85 14.08 13.59
N ARG A 183 19.45 14.21 12.41
CA ARG A 183 20.13 15.40 11.90
C ARG A 183 19.69 15.69 10.47
N LEU A 184 20.02 16.88 9.96
CA LEU A 184 19.72 17.23 8.56
C LEU A 184 20.43 16.31 7.57
N GLU A 185 21.63 15.85 7.90
CA GLU A 185 22.45 14.97 7.07
C GLU A 185 22.04 13.50 7.14
N GLY A 186 21.17 13.12 8.09
CA GLY A 186 20.71 11.74 8.32
C GLY A 186 20.60 11.39 9.79
N GLU A 187 20.52 10.12 10.06
CA GLU A 187 20.39 9.57 11.41
C GLU A 187 21.66 8.80 11.83
N TYR A 188 21.98 8.88 13.13
CA TYR A 188 23.10 8.21 13.73
C TYR A 188 22.65 7.41 14.96
N HIS A 189 23.13 6.16 15.07
CA HIS A 189 22.78 5.22 16.12
C HIS A 189 23.96 5.06 17.08
N ILE A 190 23.76 5.43 18.33
CA ILE A 190 24.79 5.47 19.37
C ILE A 190 24.53 4.37 20.38
N PHE A 191 25.42 3.40 20.46
CA PHE A 191 25.33 2.28 21.38
C PHE A 191 26.06 2.56 22.71
N PRO A 192 25.65 1.94 23.82
CA PRO A 192 26.33 2.09 25.11
C PRO A 192 27.83 1.71 25.08
N SER A 193 28.23 0.83 24.15
CA SER A 193 29.63 0.49 23.91
C SER A 193 30.49 1.63 23.35
N GLY A 194 29.89 2.75 22.99
CA GLY A 194 30.54 3.84 22.26
C GLY A 194 30.56 3.68 20.74
N LYS A 195 30.01 2.59 20.22
CA LYS A 195 29.86 2.38 18.77
C LYS A 195 28.86 3.38 18.22
N ILE A 196 29.16 3.99 17.07
CA ILE A 196 28.27 4.90 16.34
C ILE A 196 28.11 4.38 14.92
N LEU A 197 26.88 4.25 14.46
CA LEU A 197 26.54 3.81 13.10
C LEU A 197 25.63 4.83 12.42
N SER A 198 25.87 5.06 11.14
CA SER A 198 24.91 5.66 10.23
C SER A 198 23.76 4.67 9.92
N LYS A 199 22.67 5.13 9.33
CA LYS A 199 21.57 4.25 8.87
C LYS A 199 22.08 3.12 7.95
N ALA A 200 22.95 3.46 7.00
CA ALA A 200 23.50 2.49 6.06
C ALA A 200 24.34 1.41 6.76
N GLU A 201 25.17 1.81 7.74
CA GLU A 201 25.96 0.87 8.53
C GLU A 201 25.10 0.00 9.42
N LEU A 202 24.03 0.54 10.04
CA LEU A 202 23.06 -0.23 10.82
C LEU A 202 22.39 -1.30 9.95
N VAL A 203 21.95 -0.94 8.75
CA VAL A 203 21.34 -1.88 7.81
C VAL A 203 22.36 -2.93 7.33
N ASN A 204 23.59 -2.56 7.05
CA ASN A 204 24.65 -3.52 6.70
C ASN A 204 24.85 -4.56 7.81
N GLU A 205 24.99 -4.10 9.05
CA GLU A 205 25.18 -4.99 10.21
C GLU A 205 23.95 -5.89 10.43
N PHE A 206 22.75 -5.36 10.24
CA PHE A 206 21.53 -6.15 10.27
C PHE A 206 21.57 -7.28 9.22
N ILE A 207 21.95 -6.98 7.97
CA ILE A 207 22.01 -7.97 6.89
C ILE A 207 23.09 -9.02 7.19
N GLU A 208 24.24 -8.62 7.73
CA GLU A 208 25.30 -9.56 8.15
C GLU A 208 24.78 -10.50 9.24
N ASN A 209 24.03 -9.99 10.22
CA ASN A 209 23.45 -10.76 11.31
C ASN A 209 22.37 -11.76 10.84
N LEU A 210 21.70 -11.53 9.69
CA LEU A 210 20.79 -12.50 9.10
C LEU A 210 21.47 -13.79 8.68
N SER A 211 22.82 -13.79 8.53
CA SER A 211 23.61 -14.96 8.13
C SER A 211 23.10 -15.64 6.86
N LEU A 212 22.76 -14.82 5.85
CA LEU A 212 22.17 -15.26 4.57
C LEU A 212 23.05 -16.33 3.90
N SER A 213 22.42 -17.22 3.16
CA SER A 213 23.05 -18.30 2.41
C SER A 213 22.45 -18.45 1.01
N SER A 214 23.09 -19.24 0.15
CA SER A 214 22.57 -19.57 -1.19
C SER A 214 21.24 -20.32 -1.19
N LYS A 215 20.77 -20.79 -0.03
CA LYS A 215 19.45 -21.40 0.12
C LYS A 215 18.33 -20.40 0.37
N ASP A 216 18.67 -19.17 0.72
CA ASP A 216 17.71 -18.15 1.09
C ASP A 216 17.31 -17.29 -0.11
N ILE A 217 16.14 -16.67 -0.03
CA ILE A 217 15.60 -15.83 -1.06
C ILE A 217 15.31 -14.46 -0.47
N ILE A 218 15.73 -13.43 -1.18
CA ILE A 218 15.44 -12.04 -0.88
C ILE A 218 14.41 -11.53 -1.87
N ILE A 219 13.28 -11.04 -1.38
CA ILE A 219 12.31 -10.31 -2.19
C ILE A 219 12.44 -8.82 -1.88
N LEU A 220 12.81 -8.05 -2.90
CA LEU A 220 12.84 -6.60 -2.85
C LEU A 220 11.48 -6.09 -3.29
N ASP A 221 10.66 -5.70 -2.34
CA ASP A 221 9.27 -5.32 -2.57
C ASP A 221 9.12 -3.79 -2.73
N ARG A 222 9.68 -3.05 -1.80
CA ARG A 222 9.82 -1.59 -1.85
C ARG A 222 11.16 -1.23 -1.27
N ILE A 223 12.12 -0.92 -2.10
CA ILE A 223 13.40 -0.39 -1.69
C ILE A 223 13.61 0.97 -2.33
N VAL A 224 13.07 2.01 -1.73
CA VAL A 224 13.35 3.37 -2.18
C VAL A 224 14.75 3.78 -1.70
N HIS A 225 15.52 4.28 -2.62
CA HIS A 225 16.76 5.05 -2.54
C HIS A 225 17.82 4.73 -1.49
N SER A 226 17.54 4.64 -0.21
CA SER A 226 18.62 4.83 0.76
C SER A 226 18.72 3.76 1.84
N SER A 227 17.67 3.04 2.13
CA SER A 227 17.69 2.19 3.32
C SER A 227 18.31 0.81 3.07
N TYR A 228 17.88 0.10 2.04
CA TYR A 228 18.36 -1.26 1.78
C TYR A 228 19.13 -1.42 0.48
N GLY A 229 18.93 -0.51 -0.49
CA GLY A 229 19.33 -0.71 -1.87
C GLY A 229 20.80 -1.09 -2.02
N GLN A 230 21.69 -0.29 -1.49
CA GLN A 230 23.12 -0.56 -1.61
C GLN A 230 23.60 -1.74 -0.75
N PRO A 231 23.22 -1.87 0.54
CA PRO A 231 23.62 -3.00 1.36
C PRO A 231 23.20 -4.35 0.79
N LEU A 232 21.92 -4.53 0.47
CA LEU A 232 21.39 -5.78 -0.08
C LEU A 232 21.98 -6.15 -1.43
N LEU A 233 22.21 -5.15 -2.28
CA LEU A 233 22.77 -5.38 -3.61
C LEU A 233 24.29 -5.61 -3.62
N LYS A 234 24.99 -5.33 -2.50
CA LYS A 234 26.44 -5.57 -2.38
C LYS A 234 26.79 -6.98 -1.96
N SER A 235 26.14 -7.53 -0.94
CA SER A 235 26.50 -8.83 -0.39
C SER A 235 25.30 -9.56 0.19
N THR A 236 24.95 -10.69 -0.43
CA THR A 236 23.84 -11.56 -0.02
C THR A 236 24.30 -12.99 0.25
N ASN A 237 25.62 -13.24 0.29
CA ASN A 237 26.20 -14.58 0.47
C ASN A 237 25.62 -15.65 -0.46
N GLY A 238 25.26 -15.25 -1.69
CA GLY A 238 24.70 -16.14 -2.70
C GLY A 238 23.17 -16.34 -2.61
N ALA A 239 22.47 -15.69 -1.70
CA ALA A 239 21.00 -15.69 -1.69
C ALA A 239 20.45 -15.10 -2.98
N LYS A 240 19.39 -15.72 -3.54
CA LYS A 240 18.71 -15.24 -4.75
C LYS A 240 17.96 -13.94 -4.48
N ILE A 241 18.03 -13.00 -5.41
CA ILE A 241 17.32 -11.72 -5.33
C ILE A 241 16.19 -11.67 -6.34
N ILE A 242 14.97 -11.51 -5.85
CA ILE A 242 13.75 -11.28 -6.62
C ILE A 242 13.32 -9.83 -6.43
N ALA A 243 13.22 -9.07 -7.52
CA ALA A 243 12.73 -7.69 -7.49
C ALA A 243 11.29 -7.62 -7.97
N VAL A 244 10.38 -7.06 -7.16
CA VAL A 244 8.96 -6.92 -7.49
C VAL A 244 8.68 -5.50 -7.96
N LEU A 245 8.03 -5.35 -9.12
CA LEU A 245 7.59 -4.07 -9.65
C LEU A 245 6.08 -3.92 -9.46
N HIS A 246 5.68 -2.97 -8.61
CA HIS A 246 4.28 -2.71 -8.27
C HIS A 246 3.63 -1.62 -9.11
N SER A 247 4.44 -0.78 -9.74
CA SER A 247 3.97 0.35 -10.55
C SER A 247 4.61 0.36 -11.92
N GLU A 248 4.22 1.32 -12.73
CA GLU A 248 4.85 1.59 -14.01
C GLU A 248 6.33 1.92 -13.81
N HIS A 249 7.20 1.11 -14.42
CA HIS A 249 8.65 1.29 -14.27
C HIS A 249 9.21 2.36 -15.20
N TYR A 250 8.48 2.69 -16.27
CA TYR A 250 8.90 3.57 -17.32
C TYR A 250 7.72 4.36 -17.89
N PHE A 251 7.82 5.68 -17.93
CA PHE A 251 6.77 6.56 -18.42
C PHE A 251 7.06 6.99 -19.86
N GLU A 252 6.44 6.33 -20.83
CA GLU A 252 6.62 6.60 -22.27
C GLU A 252 6.30 8.05 -22.65
N ARG A 253 5.38 8.70 -21.93
CA ARG A 253 4.94 10.08 -22.19
C ARG A 253 5.82 11.16 -21.56
N LEU A 254 6.77 10.77 -20.69
CA LEU A 254 7.73 11.67 -20.06
C LEU A 254 9.12 11.57 -20.69
N VAL A 255 9.21 11.00 -21.89
CA VAL A 255 10.46 10.99 -22.65
C VAL A 255 10.65 12.38 -23.24
N ASP A 256 11.26 13.25 -22.46
CA ASP A 256 11.88 14.46 -22.99
C ASP A 256 13.22 14.05 -23.62
N ALA A 257 13.41 14.37 -24.89
CA ALA A 257 14.63 14.02 -25.64
C ALA A 257 15.92 14.54 -24.97
N ASP A 258 15.78 15.58 -24.12
CA ASP A 258 16.91 16.22 -23.43
C ASP A 258 17.21 15.61 -22.04
N TYR A 259 16.27 14.85 -21.43
CA TYR A 259 16.42 14.30 -20.07
C TYR A 259 16.48 12.76 -19.99
N GLY A 260 16.49 12.08 -21.12
CA GLY A 260 16.58 10.63 -21.18
C GLY A 260 15.27 9.91 -20.85
N VAL A 261 15.38 8.63 -20.59
CA VAL A 261 14.26 7.72 -20.38
C VAL A 261 13.50 8.05 -19.09
N GLY A 262 12.19 8.17 -19.17
CA GLY A 262 11.30 8.41 -18.01
C GLY A 262 11.22 7.23 -17.04
N LEU A 263 12.37 6.72 -16.57
CA LEU A 263 12.42 5.65 -15.57
C LEU A 263 11.84 6.13 -14.25
N SER A 264 10.97 5.33 -13.65
CA SER A 264 10.46 5.62 -12.32
C SER A 264 11.59 5.57 -11.30
N HIS A 265 11.70 6.65 -10.52
CA HIS A 265 12.71 6.82 -9.49
C HIS A 265 12.72 5.67 -8.45
N GLU A 266 11.57 5.05 -8.22
CA GLU A 266 11.43 3.91 -7.31
C GLU A 266 12.31 2.71 -7.71
N TYR A 267 12.63 2.58 -9.00
CA TYR A 267 13.33 1.41 -9.55
C TYR A 267 14.77 1.67 -9.98
N TYR A 268 15.30 2.89 -9.78
CA TYR A 268 16.70 3.20 -10.12
C TYR A 268 17.70 2.20 -9.56
N ASN A 269 17.54 1.81 -8.30
CA ASN A 269 18.46 0.88 -7.65
C ASN A 269 18.44 -0.50 -8.32
N TYR A 270 17.30 -0.96 -8.83
CA TYR A 270 17.21 -2.23 -9.52
C TYR A 270 17.97 -2.19 -10.85
N PHE A 271 17.72 -1.16 -11.65
CA PHE A 271 18.32 -1.05 -12.98
C PHE A 271 19.81 -0.71 -12.93
N ASN A 272 20.28 0.01 -11.92
CA ASN A 272 21.70 0.26 -11.72
C ASN A 272 22.48 -0.97 -11.20
N ASN A 273 21.78 -2.02 -10.77
CA ASN A 273 22.40 -3.20 -10.19
C ASN A 273 21.81 -4.51 -10.81
N LEU A 274 21.52 -4.49 -12.10
CA LEU A 274 20.88 -5.62 -12.79
C LEU A 274 21.65 -6.94 -12.64
N ASP A 275 22.97 -6.90 -12.52
CA ASP A 275 23.81 -8.08 -12.34
C ASP A 275 23.57 -8.79 -10.99
N ARG A 276 22.87 -8.14 -10.07
CA ARG A 276 22.55 -8.68 -8.74
C ARG A 276 21.14 -9.23 -8.64
N ILE A 277 20.30 -8.98 -9.65
CA ILE A 277 18.89 -9.39 -9.64
C ILE A 277 18.72 -10.65 -10.47
N ASP A 278 18.31 -11.74 -9.82
CA ASP A 278 18.09 -13.03 -10.49
C ASP A 278 16.75 -13.05 -11.26
N THR A 279 15.72 -12.43 -10.71
CA THR A 279 14.39 -12.45 -11.31
C THR A 279 13.60 -11.19 -11.00
N PHE A 280 12.94 -10.65 -12.01
CA PHE A 280 11.87 -9.66 -11.82
C PHE A 280 10.51 -10.34 -11.73
N VAL A 281 9.67 -9.86 -10.84
CA VAL A 281 8.25 -10.22 -10.76
C VAL A 281 7.42 -8.98 -11.10
N VAL A 282 6.55 -9.15 -12.07
CA VAL A 282 5.60 -8.12 -12.54
C VAL A 282 4.18 -8.67 -12.51
N SER A 283 3.18 -7.80 -12.56
CA SER A 283 1.80 -8.19 -12.34
C SER A 283 1.05 -8.60 -13.60
N THR A 284 1.48 -8.11 -14.78
CA THR A 284 0.78 -8.30 -16.06
C THR A 284 1.73 -8.72 -17.16
N ILE A 285 1.17 -9.34 -18.20
CA ILE A 285 1.94 -9.78 -19.39
C ILE A 285 2.55 -8.56 -20.09
N GLU A 286 1.77 -7.52 -20.33
CA GLU A 286 2.25 -6.30 -20.99
C GLU A 286 3.40 -5.64 -20.22
N GLN A 287 3.33 -5.62 -18.88
CA GLN A 287 4.42 -5.08 -18.06
C GLN A 287 5.71 -5.91 -18.25
N ALA A 288 5.60 -7.24 -18.35
CA ALA A 288 6.75 -8.11 -18.60
C ALA A 288 7.39 -7.84 -19.97
N GLU A 289 6.58 -7.69 -21.02
CA GLU A 289 7.05 -7.39 -22.37
C GLU A 289 7.76 -6.03 -22.43
N LYS A 290 7.16 -5.00 -21.86
CA LYS A 290 7.77 -3.65 -21.78
C LYS A 290 9.03 -3.65 -20.94
N LEU A 291 9.07 -4.36 -19.82
CA LEU A 291 10.26 -4.48 -19.00
C LEU A 291 11.39 -5.19 -19.75
N HIS A 292 11.07 -6.30 -20.45
CA HIS A 292 12.06 -7.00 -21.25
C HIS A 292 12.62 -6.10 -22.37
N HIS A 293 11.73 -5.38 -23.07
CA HIS A 293 12.14 -4.42 -24.09
C HIS A 293 13.06 -3.32 -23.52
N TYR A 294 12.69 -2.74 -22.38
CA TYR A 294 13.46 -1.72 -21.69
C TYR A 294 14.87 -2.22 -21.33
N ILE A 295 14.97 -3.38 -20.68
CA ILE A 295 16.25 -3.97 -20.27
C ILE A 295 17.13 -4.25 -21.50
N LYS A 296 16.54 -4.82 -22.58
CA LYS A 296 17.25 -5.07 -23.82
C LYS A 296 17.78 -3.80 -24.48
N LEU A 297 16.96 -2.74 -24.51
CA LEU A 297 17.30 -1.49 -25.21
C LEU A 297 18.37 -0.69 -24.45
N HIS A 298 18.21 -0.54 -23.12
CA HIS A 298 19.03 0.38 -22.33
C HIS A 298 20.20 -0.30 -21.61
N HIS A 299 20.11 -1.60 -21.34
CA HIS A 299 21.14 -2.34 -20.62
C HIS A 299 21.79 -3.45 -21.46
N HIS A 300 21.33 -3.66 -22.71
CA HIS A 300 21.84 -4.68 -23.63
C HIS A 300 21.84 -6.11 -23.06
N ARG A 301 20.86 -6.41 -22.19
CA ARG A 301 20.67 -7.71 -21.51
C ARG A 301 19.40 -8.39 -21.99
N THR A 302 19.46 -9.72 -22.14
CA THR A 302 18.32 -10.57 -22.53
C THR A 302 18.19 -11.82 -21.65
N ASP A 303 19.10 -11.99 -20.72
CA ASP A 303 19.27 -13.16 -19.86
C ASP A 303 18.56 -13.05 -18.50
N ILE A 304 18.00 -11.87 -18.18
CA ILE A 304 17.32 -11.64 -16.90
C ILE A 304 15.94 -12.28 -16.94
N ALA A 305 15.64 -13.13 -15.97
CA ALA A 305 14.34 -13.75 -15.84
C ALA A 305 13.25 -12.74 -15.44
N ILE A 306 12.12 -12.76 -16.14
CA ILE A 306 10.94 -11.98 -15.81
C ILE A 306 9.76 -12.94 -15.65
N LYS A 307 9.10 -12.92 -14.49
CA LYS A 307 7.95 -13.75 -14.15
C LYS A 307 6.68 -12.92 -13.98
N VAL A 308 5.60 -13.35 -14.62
CA VAL A 308 4.29 -12.71 -14.48
C VAL A 308 3.52 -13.40 -13.34
N ILE A 309 3.48 -12.75 -12.18
CA ILE A 309 2.73 -13.22 -11.02
C ILE A 309 1.81 -12.08 -10.56
N PRO A 310 0.50 -12.19 -10.80
CA PRO A 310 -0.47 -11.20 -10.35
C PRO A 310 -0.36 -10.91 -8.86
N VAL A 311 -0.46 -9.63 -8.49
CA VAL A 311 -0.37 -9.18 -7.08
C VAL A 311 -1.62 -9.49 -6.28
N GLY A 312 -2.72 -9.90 -6.93
CA GLY A 312 -3.98 -10.26 -6.30
C GLY A 312 -4.50 -11.60 -6.78
N TYR A 313 -5.37 -12.20 -5.96
CA TYR A 313 -6.12 -13.41 -6.32
C TYR A 313 -7.52 -13.34 -5.71
N ILE A 314 -8.40 -14.18 -6.21
CA ILE A 314 -9.74 -14.42 -5.65
C ILE A 314 -9.83 -15.86 -5.14
N GLU A 315 -10.58 -16.08 -4.07
CA GLU A 315 -10.83 -17.42 -3.55
C GLU A 315 -11.83 -18.18 -4.44
N LYS A 316 -12.82 -17.46 -4.97
CA LYS A 316 -13.88 -17.96 -5.83
C LYS A 316 -14.53 -16.82 -6.61
N VAL A 317 -15.31 -17.17 -7.62
CA VAL A 317 -16.25 -16.26 -8.26
C VAL A 317 -17.56 -16.20 -7.46
N PHE A 318 -18.26 -15.07 -7.53
CA PHE A 318 -19.50 -14.82 -6.80
C PHE A 318 -20.67 -14.67 -7.77
N SER A 319 -21.74 -15.42 -7.58
CA SER A 319 -22.95 -15.25 -8.38
C SER A 319 -23.53 -13.84 -8.22
N ASN A 320 -23.79 -13.19 -9.35
CA ASN A 320 -24.50 -11.93 -9.42
C ASN A 320 -25.73 -12.13 -10.32
N GLN A 321 -26.92 -12.12 -9.72
CA GLN A 321 -28.18 -12.39 -10.39
C GLN A 321 -28.86 -11.15 -10.99
N ARG A 322 -28.21 -9.98 -10.93
CA ARG A 322 -28.78 -8.76 -11.53
C ARG A 322 -28.89 -8.92 -13.04
N GLU A 323 -30.05 -8.64 -13.55
CA GLU A 323 -30.34 -8.58 -14.97
C GLU A 323 -30.37 -7.11 -15.40
N ASN A 324 -29.39 -6.71 -16.22
CA ASN A 324 -29.34 -5.48 -17.00
C ASN A 324 -29.97 -4.23 -16.36
N GLY A 325 -29.44 -3.83 -15.22
CA GLY A 325 -29.75 -2.53 -14.62
C GLY A 325 -28.87 -1.44 -15.23
N LYS A 326 -28.93 -0.24 -14.62
CA LYS A 326 -28.16 0.93 -15.09
C LYS A 326 -27.36 1.55 -13.94
N GLN A 327 -26.91 0.67 -13.04
CA GLN A 327 -26.18 1.04 -11.83
C GLN A 327 -24.69 0.95 -12.10
N ILE A 328 -24.00 2.06 -12.08
CA ILE A 328 -22.54 2.16 -12.30
C ILE A 328 -21.82 2.30 -10.96
N VAL A 329 -20.74 1.57 -10.79
CA VAL A 329 -19.83 1.78 -9.67
C VAL A 329 -18.45 2.21 -10.15
N SER A 330 -17.84 3.13 -9.39
CA SER A 330 -16.42 3.46 -9.49
C SER A 330 -15.80 3.39 -8.11
N ILE A 331 -14.70 2.66 -7.99
CA ILE A 331 -14.00 2.45 -6.70
C ILE A 331 -12.54 2.80 -6.87
N SER A 332 -12.09 3.86 -6.21
CA SER A 332 -10.69 4.27 -6.22
C SER A 332 -10.44 5.37 -5.18
N ARG A 333 -9.18 5.66 -4.87
CA ARG A 333 -8.86 6.94 -4.21
C ARG A 333 -9.32 8.10 -5.08
N ILE A 334 -9.89 9.14 -4.49
CA ILE A 334 -10.37 10.30 -5.24
C ILE A 334 -9.18 11.24 -5.46
N THR A 335 -8.48 11.04 -6.58
CA THR A 335 -7.29 11.81 -7.00
C THR A 335 -7.42 12.27 -8.44
N GLN A 336 -6.65 13.29 -8.83
CA GLN A 336 -6.63 13.76 -10.21
C GLN A 336 -6.25 12.67 -11.21
N ARG A 337 -5.36 11.75 -10.86
CA ARG A 337 -4.97 10.60 -11.73
C ARG A 337 -6.12 9.67 -12.04
N LYS A 338 -7.13 9.59 -11.17
CA LYS A 338 -8.30 8.74 -11.34
C LYS A 338 -9.40 9.39 -12.20
N ARG A 339 -9.21 10.66 -12.57
CA ARG A 339 -10.07 11.40 -13.51
C ARG A 339 -11.57 11.20 -13.24
N ILE A 340 -11.95 11.26 -11.97
CA ILE A 340 -13.36 11.17 -11.55
C ILE A 340 -14.18 12.30 -12.16
N ASP A 341 -13.55 13.43 -12.46
CA ASP A 341 -14.15 14.56 -13.20
C ASP A 341 -14.62 14.15 -14.62
N TRP A 342 -13.84 13.33 -15.34
CA TRP A 342 -14.26 12.81 -16.64
C TRP A 342 -15.41 11.83 -16.51
N LEU A 343 -15.35 10.93 -15.52
CA LEU A 343 -16.42 9.95 -15.27
C LEU A 343 -17.75 10.63 -14.97
N ILE A 344 -17.77 11.61 -14.06
CA ILE A 344 -18.98 12.38 -13.73
C ILE A 344 -19.57 13.01 -14.98
N LYS A 345 -18.75 13.73 -15.77
CA LYS A 345 -19.19 14.37 -17.02
C LYS A 345 -19.68 13.38 -18.06
N ALA A 346 -19.01 12.22 -18.18
CA ALA A 346 -19.40 11.15 -19.11
C ALA A 346 -20.75 10.54 -18.74
N VAL A 347 -21.02 10.32 -17.46
CA VAL A 347 -22.30 9.80 -16.96
C VAL A 347 -23.43 10.80 -17.17
N ILE A 348 -23.18 12.10 -16.91
CA ILE A 348 -24.15 13.17 -17.19
C ILE A 348 -24.52 13.19 -18.68
N GLU A 349 -23.55 13.04 -19.57
CA GLU A 349 -23.79 13.00 -21.00
C GLU A 349 -24.53 11.71 -21.42
N ALA A 350 -24.11 10.54 -20.91
CA ALA A 350 -24.72 9.26 -21.23
C ALA A 350 -26.20 9.21 -20.81
N ARG A 351 -26.54 9.82 -19.67
CA ARG A 351 -27.91 9.85 -19.16
C ARG A 351 -28.90 10.56 -20.08
N LYS A 352 -28.45 11.45 -20.97
CA LYS A 352 -29.31 12.08 -21.99
C LYS A 352 -29.85 11.06 -23.00
N THR A 353 -29.13 9.97 -23.20
CA THR A 353 -29.48 8.90 -24.16
C THR A 353 -30.10 7.69 -23.44
N VAL A 354 -29.54 7.27 -22.31
CA VAL A 354 -30.01 6.13 -21.52
C VAL A 354 -30.54 6.66 -20.20
N ALA A 355 -31.87 6.72 -20.08
CA ALA A 355 -32.52 7.14 -18.84
C ALA A 355 -32.16 6.20 -17.65
N ASP A 356 -32.30 6.73 -16.44
CA ASP A 356 -32.14 5.99 -15.18
C ASP A 356 -30.73 5.45 -14.86
N ILE A 357 -29.71 5.92 -15.58
CA ILE A 357 -28.31 5.68 -15.19
C ILE A 357 -28.05 6.32 -13.81
N SER A 358 -27.40 5.58 -12.92
CA SER A 358 -26.85 6.13 -11.68
C SER A 358 -25.39 5.75 -11.51
N LEU A 359 -24.63 6.57 -10.77
CA LEU A 359 -23.23 6.38 -10.47
C LEU A 359 -22.97 6.53 -8.97
N ASP A 360 -22.44 5.48 -8.36
CA ASP A 360 -21.91 5.52 -7.01
C ASP A 360 -20.37 5.53 -7.05
N ILE A 361 -19.77 6.47 -6.34
CA ILE A 361 -18.32 6.66 -6.27
C ILE A 361 -17.85 6.34 -4.85
N TYR A 362 -17.10 5.24 -4.74
CA TYR A 362 -16.47 4.83 -3.48
C TYR A 362 -15.00 5.25 -3.44
N GLY A 363 -14.60 5.83 -2.33
CA GLY A 363 -13.22 6.24 -2.08
C GLY A 363 -13.08 7.39 -1.12
N VAL A 364 -11.83 7.67 -0.75
CA VAL A 364 -11.46 8.80 0.10
C VAL A 364 -10.69 9.81 -0.75
N PRO A 365 -10.97 11.10 -0.62
CA PRO A 365 -10.21 12.12 -1.31
C PRO A 365 -8.83 12.30 -0.66
N ASP A 366 -7.79 12.41 -1.49
CA ASP A 366 -6.45 12.77 -1.01
C ASP A 366 -6.39 14.26 -0.61
N TYR A 367 -7.16 15.10 -1.32
CA TYR A 367 -7.23 16.56 -1.09
C TYR A 367 -8.66 17.09 -1.17
N ALA A 368 -9.05 17.88 -0.18
CA ALA A 368 -10.38 18.50 -0.12
C ALA A 368 -10.69 19.38 -1.36
N ALA A 369 -9.69 20.07 -1.90
CA ALA A 369 -9.87 20.94 -3.05
C ALA A 369 -10.39 20.20 -4.30
N TYR A 370 -9.86 18.99 -4.59
CA TYR A 370 -10.33 18.19 -5.71
C TYR A 370 -11.73 17.62 -5.47
N TYR A 371 -12.01 17.20 -4.24
CA TYR A 371 -13.35 16.74 -3.86
C TYR A 371 -14.41 17.85 -4.02
N ASN A 372 -14.10 19.07 -3.57
CA ASN A 372 -14.98 20.23 -3.72
C ASN A 372 -15.24 20.52 -5.20
N TYR A 373 -14.20 20.51 -6.04
CA TYR A 373 -14.34 20.68 -7.48
C TYR A 373 -15.27 19.63 -8.11
N LEU A 374 -15.17 18.36 -7.72
CA LEU A 374 -16.07 17.30 -8.20
C LEU A 374 -17.51 17.54 -7.75
N SER A 375 -17.70 17.96 -6.51
CA SER A 375 -19.03 18.28 -5.95
C SER A 375 -19.67 19.48 -6.68
N GLU A 376 -18.86 20.49 -7.04
CA GLU A 376 -19.32 21.63 -7.84
C GLU A 376 -19.80 21.21 -9.24
N ILE A 377 -19.12 20.25 -9.89
CA ILE A 377 -19.57 19.72 -11.19
C ILE A 377 -20.94 19.06 -11.04
N ILE A 378 -21.13 18.20 -10.02
CA ILE A 378 -22.39 17.50 -9.77
C ILE A 378 -23.50 18.51 -9.53
N HIS A 379 -23.26 19.52 -8.69
CA HIS A 379 -24.21 20.56 -8.35
C HIS A 379 -24.59 21.43 -9.56
N TYR A 380 -23.59 21.87 -10.33
CA TYR A 380 -23.84 22.69 -11.53
C TYR A 380 -24.75 21.99 -12.54
N HIS A 381 -24.64 20.66 -12.65
CA HIS A 381 -25.46 19.87 -13.56
C HIS A 381 -26.72 19.28 -12.91
N GLN A 382 -27.03 19.61 -11.65
CA GLN A 382 -28.19 19.11 -10.90
C GLN A 382 -28.24 17.56 -10.91
N ALA A 383 -27.07 16.94 -10.66
CA ALA A 383 -26.88 15.50 -10.81
C ALA A 383 -26.87 14.73 -9.47
N GLU A 384 -27.18 15.39 -8.35
CA GLU A 384 -27.09 14.83 -6.99
C GLU A 384 -28.00 13.63 -6.78
N ASP A 385 -29.11 13.55 -7.51
CA ASP A 385 -30.09 12.48 -7.39
C ASP A 385 -29.56 11.13 -7.93
N TYR A 386 -28.56 11.15 -8.81
CA TYR A 386 -28.07 9.95 -9.51
C TYR A 386 -26.55 9.79 -9.52
N ILE A 387 -25.78 10.74 -8.99
CA ILE A 387 -24.31 10.64 -8.80
C ILE A 387 -24.01 10.92 -7.33
N GLN A 388 -23.48 9.90 -6.63
CA GLN A 388 -23.27 9.97 -5.20
C GLN A 388 -21.86 9.53 -4.79
N PHE A 389 -21.27 10.26 -3.84
CA PHE A 389 -20.10 9.82 -3.12
C PHE A 389 -20.50 8.96 -1.91
N LYS A 390 -20.04 7.74 -1.85
CA LYS A 390 -20.39 6.74 -0.82
C LYS A 390 -19.33 6.59 0.28
N GLY A 391 -18.19 7.31 0.16
CA GLY A 391 -17.09 7.16 1.10
C GLY A 391 -16.29 5.86 0.91
N TYR A 392 -15.51 5.49 1.91
CA TYR A 392 -14.72 4.26 1.88
C TYR A 392 -15.56 3.01 2.21
N THR A 393 -15.27 1.92 1.53
CA THR A 393 -15.81 0.62 1.89
C THR A 393 -14.74 -0.47 1.78
N SER A 394 -14.77 -1.41 2.72
CA SER A 394 -14.03 -2.69 2.64
C SER A 394 -14.95 -3.87 2.28
N ASN A 395 -16.26 -3.61 2.21
CA ASN A 395 -17.25 -4.63 1.90
C ASN A 395 -17.30 -4.91 0.39
N LYS A 396 -16.79 -6.06 -0.03
CA LYS A 396 -16.78 -6.47 -1.44
C LYS A 396 -18.16 -6.92 -1.94
N GLU A 397 -19.09 -7.25 -1.06
CA GLU A 397 -20.44 -7.65 -1.47
C GLU A 397 -21.20 -6.52 -2.18
N ILE A 398 -20.74 -5.26 -2.06
CA ILE A 398 -21.32 -4.12 -2.76
C ILE A 398 -21.35 -4.30 -4.28
N TYR A 399 -20.36 -5.04 -4.87
CA TYR A 399 -20.36 -5.28 -6.31
C TYR A 399 -21.63 -5.96 -6.82
N LYS A 400 -22.38 -6.66 -5.96
CA LYS A 400 -23.66 -7.27 -6.31
C LYS A 400 -24.78 -6.25 -6.57
N GLU A 401 -24.59 -5.00 -6.14
CA GLU A 401 -25.57 -3.92 -6.27
C GLU A 401 -25.42 -3.16 -7.60
N TYR A 402 -24.38 -3.47 -8.38
CA TYR A 402 -24.03 -2.76 -9.60
C TYR A 402 -24.04 -3.67 -10.83
N ASP A 403 -24.17 -3.05 -11.98
CA ASP A 403 -24.21 -3.73 -13.27
C ASP A 403 -22.87 -3.65 -14.00
N ILE A 404 -22.17 -2.52 -13.91
CA ILE A 404 -20.86 -2.32 -14.52
C ILE A 404 -19.91 -1.56 -13.58
N LEU A 405 -18.61 -1.83 -13.74
CA LEU A 405 -17.55 -1.02 -13.16
C LEU A 405 -17.01 -0.06 -14.22
N VAL A 406 -16.88 1.23 -13.88
CA VAL A 406 -16.21 2.21 -14.74
C VAL A 406 -15.00 2.80 -14.02
N ASN A 407 -13.86 2.74 -14.68
CA ASN A 407 -12.60 3.30 -14.19
C ASN A 407 -12.01 4.27 -15.22
N ALA A 408 -11.97 5.55 -14.87
CA ALA A 408 -11.46 6.62 -15.74
C ALA A 408 -9.97 6.92 -15.52
N SER A 409 -9.23 6.08 -14.81
CA SER A 409 -7.79 6.26 -14.55
C SER A 409 -6.99 6.38 -15.84
N VAL A 410 -6.02 7.29 -15.85
CA VAL A 410 -5.06 7.44 -16.97
C VAL A 410 -3.84 6.50 -16.86
N GLY A 411 -3.85 5.59 -15.92
CA GLY A 411 -2.85 4.53 -15.73
C GLY A 411 -3.23 3.65 -14.54
N GLU A 412 -3.08 2.35 -14.72
CA GLU A 412 -3.41 1.34 -13.71
C GLU A 412 -2.41 0.17 -13.80
N SER A 413 -1.60 0.00 -12.77
CA SER A 413 -0.53 -1.02 -12.79
C SER A 413 -1.09 -2.45 -12.88
N PHE A 414 -2.02 -2.80 -11.99
CA PHE A 414 -2.74 -4.07 -12.02
C PHE A 414 -4.25 -3.85 -11.94
N GLY A 415 -4.71 -3.07 -10.94
CA GLY A 415 -6.13 -2.80 -10.76
C GLY A 415 -6.83 -3.89 -9.94
N LEU A 416 -6.57 -3.95 -8.64
CA LEU A 416 -7.29 -4.88 -7.75
C LEU A 416 -8.80 -4.71 -7.83
N VAL A 417 -9.28 -3.50 -8.08
CA VAL A 417 -10.70 -3.20 -8.29
C VAL A 417 -11.28 -3.91 -9.53
N PHE A 418 -10.47 -4.08 -10.58
CA PHE A 418 -10.87 -4.86 -11.76
C PHE A 418 -11.01 -6.34 -11.42
N LEU A 419 -10.02 -6.88 -10.70
CA LEU A 419 -10.08 -8.27 -10.21
C LEU A 419 -11.32 -8.52 -9.35
N GLU A 420 -11.63 -7.60 -8.46
CA GLU A 420 -12.83 -7.68 -7.62
C GLU A 420 -14.09 -7.62 -8.49
N ALA A 421 -14.21 -6.66 -9.40
CA ALA A 421 -15.38 -6.52 -10.27
C ALA A 421 -15.64 -7.78 -11.12
N VAL A 422 -14.61 -8.31 -11.82
CA VAL A 422 -14.80 -9.52 -12.62
C VAL A 422 -15.14 -10.75 -11.78
N SER A 423 -14.71 -10.80 -10.51
CA SER A 423 -15.08 -11.89 -9.60
C SER A 423 -16.57 -11.93 -9.26
N PHE A 424 -17.27 -10.81 -9.40
CA PHE A 424 -18.72 -10.67 -9.27
C PHE A 424 -19.43 -10.61 -10.64
N GLY A 425 -18.72 -10.89 -11.71
CA GLY A 425 -19.28 -10.91 -13.06
C GLY A 425 -19.65 -9.51 -13.59
N LEU A 426 -19.04 -8.42 -13.09
CA LEU A 426 -19.29 -7.09 -13.62
C LEU A 426 -18.47 -6.88 -14.90
N PRO A 427 -19.09 -6.50 -16.01
CA PRO A 427 -18.38 -5.93 -17.14
C PRO A 427 -17.67 -4.63 -16.76
N ILE A 428 -16.53 -4.34 -17.40
CA ILE A 428 -15.65 -3.23 -17.06
C ILE A 428 -15.54 -2.27 -18.22
N ILE A 429 -15.60 -0.96 -17.93
CA ILE A 429 -15.18 0.10 -18.83
C ILE A 429 -13.94 0.76 -18.27
N GLY A 430 -12.88 0.83 -19.05
CA GLY A 430 -11.62 1.50 -18.69
C GLY A 430 -10.89 2.02 -19.90
N PHE A 431 -10.08 3.07 -19.74
CA PHE A 431 -9.25 3.56 -20.84
C PHE A 431 -8.22 2.52 -21.29
N ASP A 432 -7.92 2.51 -22.58
CA ASP A 432 -6.84 1.72 -23.19
C ASP A 432 -5.48 2.29 -22.78
N VAL A 433 -5.10 2.02 -21.55
CA VAL A 433 -3.85 2.46 -20.93
C VAL A 433 -3.13 1.28 -20.27
N PRO A 434 -1.78 1.31 -20.21
CA PRO A 434 -1.01 0.28 -19.52
C PRO A 434 -1.31 0.29 -17.99
N TYR A 435 -1.30 -0.85 -17.35
CA TYR A 435 -1.19 -2.26 -17.82
C TYR A 435 -2.48 -3.00 -17.47
N GLY A 436 -3.09 -2.65 -16.31
CA GLY A 436 -4.21 -3.36 -15.71
C GLY A 436 -5.46 -3.33 -16.56
N SER A 437 -5.77 -2.20 -17.25
CA SER A 437 -6.94 -2.14 -18.13
C SER A 437 -6.89 -3.25 -19.18
N ARG A 438 -5.76 -3.43 -19.85
CA ARG A 438 -5.55 -4.44 -20.89
C ARG A 438 -5.44 -5.87 -20.32
N GLU A 439 -5.12 -6.05 -19.04
CA GLU A 439 -5.07 -7.36 -18.42
C GLU A 439 -6.47 -7.90 -18.10
N PHE A 440 -7.41 -7.00 -17.74
CA PHE A 440 -8.74 -7.38 -17.27
C PHE A 440 -9.86 -7.17 -18.28
N ILE A 441 -9.68 -6.30 -19.27
CA ILE A 441 -10.73 -5.96 -20.23
C ILE A 441 -10.40 -6.61 -21.56
N ASN A 442 -11.24 -7.56 -21.98
CA ASN A 442 -11.27 -8.11 -23.33
C ASN A 442 -12.40 -7.39 -24.05
N ASP A 443 -12.03 -6.55 -25.02
CA ASP A 443 -12.97 -5.70 -25.72
C ASP A 443 -14.14 -6.49 -26.32
N ASP A 444 -15.35 -6.02 -26.12
CA ASP A 444 -16.62 -6.66 -26.50
C ASP A 444 -16.89 -8.05 -25.92
N LYS A 445 -16.02 -8.58 -25.04
CA LYS A 445 -16.24 -9.89 -24.38
C LYS A 445 -16.64 -9.77 -22.91
N ASN A 446 -16.03 -8.83 -22.19
CA ASN A 446 -16.36 -8.55 -20.80
C ASN A 446 -16.31 -7.05 -20.45
N GLY A 447 -16.26 -6.18 -21.46
CA GLY A 447 -16.19 -4.75 -21.25
C GLY A 447 -15.76 -3.97 -22.46
N VAL A 448 -15.32 -2.74 -22.25
CA VAL A 448 -14.87 -1.84 -23.32
C VAL A 448 -13.55 -1.18 -22.94
N LEU A 449 -12.54 -1.34 -23.79
CA LEU A 449 -11.30 -0.57 -23.77
C LEU A 449 -11.55 0.77 -24.50
N VAL A 450 -11.68 1.84 -23.74
CA VAL A 450 -11.98 3.18 -24.27
C VAL A 450 -10.72 3.78 -24.90
N PRO A 451 -10.75 4.18 -26.18
CA PRO A 451 -9.61 4.88 -26.78
C PRO A 451 -9.21 6.12 -26.00
N PHE A 452 -7.94 6.19 -25.65
CA PHE A 452 -7.36 7.29 -24.89
C PHE A 452 -6.79 8.37 -25.83
N SER A 453 -7.13 9.65 -25.58
CA SER A 453 -6.68 10.83 -26.31
C SER A 453 -6.02 11.84 -25.39
N ASP A 454 -5.22 12.74 -25.93
CA ASP A 454 -4.69 13.90 -25.20
C ASP A 454 -5.75 15.00 -24.95
N SER A 455 -6.95 14.84 -25.50
CA SER A 455 -8.08 15.77 -25.35
C SER A 455 -9.04 15.29 -24.25
N ASP A 456 -9.18 16.06 -23.17
CA ASP A 456 -10.16 15.81 -22.11
C ASP A 456 -11.59 15.66 -22.67
N LYS A 457 -11.96 16.53 -23.63
CA LYS A 457 -13.28 16.51 -24.25
C LYS A 457 -13.55 15.22 -25.03
N GLU A 458 -12.53 14.72 -25.73
CA GLU A 458 -12.62 13.48 -26.48
C GLU A 458 -12.69 12.29 -25.55
N ASN A 459 -11.87 12.26 -24.48
CA ASN A 459 -11.92 11.21 -23.47
C ASN A 459 -13.29 11.12 -22.79
N ILE A 460 -13.89 12.25 -22.41
CA ILE A 460 -15.23 12.30 -21.82
C ILE A 460 -16.27 11.75 -22.81
N LYS A 461 -16.20 12.16 -24.09
CA LYS A 461 -17.11 11.68 -25.14
C LYS A 461 -16.97 10.19 -25.37
N ASN A 462 -15.74 9.68 -25.49
CA ASN A 462 -15.46 8.26 -25.71
C ASN A 462 -15.96 7.43 -24.55
N LEU A 463 -15.71 7.89 -23.30
CA LEU A 463 -16.19 7.23 -22.11
C LEU A 463 -17.73 7.20 -22.03
N SER A 464 -18.39 8.30 -22.36
CA SER A 464 -19.87 8.38 -22.43
C SER A 464 -20.44 7.42 -23.45
N ASN A 465 -19.86 7.37 -24.67
CA ASN A 465 -20.30 6.45 -25.72
C ASN A 465 -20.12 4.98 -25.30
N SER A 466 -19.03 4.66 -24.63
CA SER A 466 -18.77 3.30 -24.11
C SER A 466 -19.76 2.90 -23.02
N ILE A 467 -20.14 3.81 -22.15
CA ILE A 467 -21.19 3.58 -21.14
C ILE A 467 -22.54 3.31 -21.83
N ILE A 468 -22.93 4.12 -22.82
CA ILE A 468 -24.16 3.91 -23.59
C ILE A 468 -24.12 2.55 -24.30
N HIS A 469 -23.04 2.26 -25.01
CA HIS A 469 -22.86 1.01 -25.74
C HIS A 469 -23.02 -0.22 -24.83
N LEU A 470 -22.33 -0.22 -23.69
CA LEU A 470 -22.35 -1.36 -22.79
C LEU A 470 -23.72 -1.55 -22.12
N LEU A 471 -24.34 -0.47 -21.65
CA LEU A 471 -25.64 -0.53 -20.97
C LEU A 471 -26.83 -0.81 -21.92
N THR A 472 -26.65 -0.61 -23.21
CA THR A 472 -27.67 -0.92 -24.23
C THR A 472 -27.39 -2.20 -24.99
N ASN A 473 -26.33 -2.92 -24.64
CA ASN A 473 -25.94 -4.16 -25.31
C ASN A 473 -27.01 -5.26 -25.07
N PRO A 474 -27.61 -5.83 -26.11
CA PRO A 474 -28.61 -6.88 -25.95
C PRO A 474 -28.03 -8.20 -25.42
N GLU A 475 -26.71 -8.39 -25.54
CA GLU A 475 -26.00 -9.57 -25.06
C GLU A 475 -25.28 -9.32 -23.72
N PHE A 476 -25.84 -8.48 -22.88
CA PHE A 476 -25.22 -8.08 -21.59
C PHE A 476 -24.88 -9.30 -20.71
N SER A 477 -25.70 -10.35 -20.73
CA SER A 477 -25.42 -11.59 -19.99
C SER A 477 -24.15 -12.29 -20.47
N ALA A 478 -23.83 -12.25 -21.77
CA ALA A 478 -22.60 -12.81 -22.29
C ALA A 478 -21.35 -12.03 -21.79
N LEU A 479 -21.47 -10.71 -21.64
CA LEU A 479 -20.40 -9.89 -21.06
C LEU A 479 -20.09 -10.27 -19.60
N LYS A 480 -21.13 -10.64 -18.82
CA LYS A 480 -20.96 -11.13 -17.46
C LYS A 480 -20.21 -12.47 -17.42
N GLU A 481 -20.56 -13.40 -18.31
CA GLU A 481 -19.85 -14.67 -18.44
C GLU A 481 -18.40 -14.44 -18.84
N GLY A 482 -18.13 -13.52 -19.75
CA GLY A 482 -16.76 -13.11 -20.12
C GLY A 482 -15.98 -12.55 -18.91
N SER A 483 -16.63 -11.82 -18.00
CA SER A 483 -15.99 -11.34 -16.76
C SER A 483 -15.61 -12.51 -15.84
N TYR A 484 -16.46 -13.54 -15.71
CA TYR A 484 -16.14 -14.75 -14.96
C TYR A 484 -15.00 -15.55 -15.58
N GLU A 485 -14.92 -15.62 -16.91
CA GLU A 485 -13.79 -16.26 -17.62
C GLU A 485 -12.48 -15.56 -17.27
N VAL A 486 -12.46 -14.23 -17.28
CA VAL A 486 -11.29 -13.45 -16.85
C VAL A 486 -10.96 -13.71 -15.38
N ALA A 487 -11.96 -13.69 -14.49
CA ALA A 487 -11.79 -13.92 -13.06
C ALA A 487 -11.12 -15.28 -12.75
N ASN A 488 -11.49 -16.34 -13.48
CA ASN A 488 -10.95 -17.68 -13.28
C ASN A 488 -9.43 -17.78 -13.49
N ARG A 489 -8.83 -16.88 -14.27
CA ARG A 489 -7.37 -16.80 -14.44
C ARG A 489 -6.67 -16.46 -13.12
N PHE A 490 -7.34 -15.76 -12.23
CA PHE A 490 -6.82 -15.21 -10.99
C PHE A 490 -7.28 -15.97 -9.75
N LEU A 491 -7.76 -17.19 -9.89
CA LEU A 491 -8.05 -18.05 -8.75
C LEU A 491 -6.78 -18.29 -7.92
N LYS A 492 -6.95 -18.35 -6.61
CA LYS A 492 -5.85 -18.52 -5.64
C LYS A 492 -4.92 -19.67 -6.00
N SER A 493 -5.48 -20.81 -6.42
CA SER A 493 -4.71 -21.99 -6.84
C SER A 493 -3.73 -21.68 -7.97
N ASN A 494 -4.15 -20.86 -8.94
CA ASN A 494 -3.30 -20.50 -10.08
C ASN A 494 -2.13 -19.61 -9.64
N ILE A 495 -2.41 -18.64 -8.76
CA ILE A 495 -1.37 -17.73 -8.26
C ILE A 495 -0.44 -18.44 -7.28
N LEU A 496 -0.97 -19.33 -6.45
CA LEU A 496 -0.19 -20.19 -5.56
C LEU A 496 0.84 -21.03 -6.33
N ASN A 497 0.41 -21.65 -7.43
CA ASN A 497 1.29 -22.46 -8.28
C ASN A 497 2.42 -21.63 -8.87
N LYS A 498 2.14 -20.40 -9.33
CA LYS A 498 3.18 -19.49 -9.86
C LYS A 498 4.24 -19.14 -8.80
N TRP A 499 3.83 -18.87 -7.55
CA TRP A 499 4.78 -18.65 -6.45
C TRP A 499 5.53 -19.92 -6.09
N LYS A 500 4.84 -21.07 -6.06
CA LYS A 500 5.48 -22.38 -5.82
C LYS A 500 6.60 -22.66 -6.84
N GLU A 501 6.33 -22.46 -8.11
CA GLU A 501 7.31 -22.62 -9.19
C GLU A 501 8.48 -21.65 -9.07
N LEU A 502 8.23 -20.37 -8.77
CA LEU A 502 9.28 -19.35 -8.61
C LEU A 502 10.21 -19.68 -7.45
N LEU A 503 9.67 -20.17 -6.34
CA LEU A 503 10.40 -20.47 -5.13
C LEU A 503 10.96 -21.91 -5.09
N GLU A 504 10.74 -22.68 -6.16
CA GLU A 504 11.23 -24.07 -6.31
C GLU A 504 10.81 -24.99 -5.15
N VAL A 505 9.60 -24.82 -4.62
CA VAL A 505 9.08 -25.62 -3.50
C VAL A 505 8.53 -26.94 -4.02
N GLY A 506 9.15 -28.05 -3.61
CA GLY A 506 8.66 -29.41 -3.90
C GLY A 506 8.98 -29.93 -5.30
N THR A 507 10.07 -29.45 -5.95
CA THR A 507 10.71 -30.07 -7.11
C THR A 507 11.74 -31.11 -6.69
#